data_f544e32d447bd666d1a3876780677555
#
_entry.id   f544e32d447bd666d1a3876780677555
#
_cell.length_a   1.000
_cell.length_b   1.000
_cell.length_c   1.000
_cell.angle_alpha   90.00
_cell.angle_beta   90.00
_cell.angle_gamma   90.00
#
_symmetry.space_group_name_H-M   'P 1'
#
loop_
_entity.id
_entity.type
_entity.pdbx_description
1 polymer ?
#
loop_
_entity_poly.entity_id
_entity_poly.type
_entity_poly.pdbx_seq_one_letter_code
_entity_poly.pdbx_strand_id
1 'polypeptide(L)'
;MKKIMALGLAVVFMVSMVLTGCGKSAGTGQEEAGKGGKVKIRFASWDSAEDLEDQQKLVDAFNEQHDDIEVVLEAYGSDFDTKIAAGMGSGDAPDVMYMWNYPDYYEGLEPLDDYLAKEGEDFKADFYETLWNYNSMDGKIYGIPVGFTTHCLFYNKDLFDQAGVAYPTSDWTWDDLEAAAKQIHEKLGIYGFSYGIKADAYDYEMYLWSNNTSYVGKDGKMDGYLNSPESVAMFTMFQDMQKDGYALAGEKGGRNEFSAQKSAMFIYGAWSINAFNEAGLNYGVVEIPAFAGSGHDSVSNLSTSGLAMSKDSKNKEAAWEFIKYWTGVELNKKRLGYEMSPHKSVVESEKIMEDPVYAPFYKMLEQSVGYTPTIFLTDKWSYISDELSLSFEEIFNPNTLEDPQTVLDAVVAEQ
;
A
#
# COMPACT_ATOMS: atom_id res chain seq x y z
N MET A 1 -19.63 -56.28 16.68
CA MET A 1 -19.69 -57.58 15.99
C MET A 1 -19.24 -57.38 14.56
N LYS A 2 -18.22 -58.19 14.16
CA LYS A 2 -17.79 -58.59 12.81
C LYS A 2 -17.40 -57.48 11.84
N LYS A 3 -16.09 -57.21 11.54
CA LYS A 3 -15.05 -58.01 10.85
C LYS A 3 -15.15 -57.98 9.32
N ILE A 4 -14.00 -57.44 8.72
CA ILE A 4 -13.26 -58.07 7.59
C ILE A 4 -13.82 -57.69 6.21
N MET A 5 -13.08 -57.22 5.20
CA MET A 5 -11.89 -57.78 4.56
C MET A 5 -11.22 -56.79 3.59
N ALA A 6 -9.93 -56.86 3.52
CA ALA A 6 -9.06 -56.28 2.51
C ALA A 6 -9.00 -57.20 1.26
N LEU A 7 -8.66 -56.58 0.09
CA LEU A 7 -7.96 -57.18 -1.07
C LEU A 7 -7.68 -55.98 -2.00
N GLY A 8 -6.54 -55.55 -2.42
CA GLY A 8 -5.32 -56.24 -2.79
C GLY A 8 -5.34 -56.59 -4.27
N LEU A 9 -4.87 -55.72 -5.19
CA LEU A 9 -4.31 -56.17 -6.47
C LEU A 9 -3.22 -55.17 -6.96
N ALA A 10 -2.01 -55.70 -6.97
CA ALA A 10 -0.85 -55.14 -7.65
C ALA A 10 -0.74 -55.81 -9.03
N VAL A 11 -0.40 -55.04 -10.06
CA VAL A 11 0.16 -55.51 -11.36
C VAL A 11 1.10 -54.42 -11.82
N VAL A 12 2.40 -54.50 -11.65
CA VAL A 12 3.52 -55.17 -12.32
C VAL A 12 3.72 -54.75 -13.80
N PHE A 13 4.78 -53.93 -13.99
CA PHE A 13 5.82 -53.90 -15.03
C PHE A 13 5.48 -54.04 -16.52
N MET A 14 6.00 -53.08 -17.30
CA MET A 14 6.97 -53.45 -18.33
C MET A 14 7.90 -52.25 -18.70
N VAL A 15 9.21 -52.48 -18.49
CA VAL A 15 10.35 -51.70 -18.93
C VAL A 15 10.57 -51.95 -20.41
N SER A 16 10.85 -50.93 -21.17
CA SER A 16 11.56 -51.06 -22.44
C SER A 16 12.61 -49.96 -22.54
N MET A 17 13.85 -50.32 -22.20
CA MET A 17 15.06 -49.57 -22.57
C MET A 17 15.30 -49.77 -24.09
N VAL A 18 15.55 -48.70 -24.78
CA VAL A 18 16.37 -48.69 -25.98
C VAL A 18 17.43 -47.60 -25.83
N LEU A 19 18.67 -48.03 -25.63
CA LEU A 19 19.91 -47.28 -25.75
C LEU A 19 20.29 -47.20 -27.22
N THR A 20 20.65 -46.00 -27.69
CA THR A 20 21.71 -45.65 -28.64
C THR A 20 21.54 -44.17 -28.94
N GLY A 21 22.50 -43.30 -28.92
CA GLY A 21 23.93 -43.28 -29.05
C GLY A 21 24.45 -41.87 -28.88
N CYS A 22 25.70 -41.77 -28.48
CA CYS A 22 26.50 -40.55 -28.28
C CYS A 22 26.51 -39.56 -29.45
N GLY A 23 26.40 -38.25 -29.11
CA GLY A 23 26.83 -37.17 -29.99
C GLY A 23 27.06 -35.92 -29.17
N LYS A 24 28.31 -35.60 -28.83
CA LYS A 24 28.72 -34.33 -28.27
C LYS A 24 28.44 -33.21 -29.26
N SER A 25 27.70 -32.18 -28.85
CA SER A 25 27.92 -30.83 -29.41
C SER A 25 27.54 -29.82 -28.33
N ALA A 26 28.51 -29.05 -27.90
CA ALA A 26 28.34 -27.83 -27.20
C ALA A 26 27.65 -26.83 -28.14
N GLY A 27 26.45 -26.41 -27.79
CA GLY A 27 25.69 -25.39 -28.53
C GLY A 27 25.11 -24.42 -27.52
N THR A 28 25.65 -23.22 -27.49
CA THR A 28 25.09 -22.00 -26.92
C THR A 28 23.61 -21.93 -27.21
N GLY A 29 22.80 -21.91 -26.16
CA GLY A 29 21.36 -21.67 -26.27
C GLY A 29 21.10 -20.20 -26.67
N GLN A 30 21.09 -19.95 -27.97
CA GLN A 30 20.28 -18.90 -28.57
C GLN A 30 18.91 -19.55 -28.79
N GLU A 31 17.90 -19.16 -28.02
CA GLU A 31 16.52 -19.39 -28.45
C GLU A 31 16.31 -18.57 -29.73
N GLU A 32 16.13 -19.29 -30.84
CA GLU A 32 15.76 -18.71 -32.11
C GLU A 32 14.42 -17.97 -31.93
N ALA A 33 14.44 -16.64 -32.13
CA ALA A 33 13.26 -15.88 -32.46
C ALA A 33 12.61 -16.53 -33.70
N GLY A 34 11.55 -17.30 -33.45
CA GLY A 34 10.76 -17.91 -34.52
C GLY A 34 10.23 -16.80 -35.42
N LYS A 35 10.42 -16.93 -36.74
CA LYS A 35 9.89 -16.01 -37.74
C LYS A 35 8.41 -15.75 -37.52
N GLY A 36 8.05 -14.54 -37.02
CA GLY A 36 6.69 -14.01 -37.01
C GLY A 36 5.92 -14.13 -35.70
N GLY A 37 6.56 -14.39 -34.56
CA GLY A 37 5.90 -14.35 -33.24
C GLY A 37 6.18 -13.05 -32.51
N LYS A 38 5.16 -12.49 -31.80
CA LYS A 38 5.31 -11.37 -30.88
C LYS A 38 6.25 -11.74 -29.73
N VAL A 39 7.03 -10.78 -29.24
CA VAL A 39 7.75 -10.91 -27.96
C VAL A 39 6.73 -10.97 -26.83
N LYS A 40 6.77 -12.03 -26.02
CA LYS A 40 5.88 -12.18 -24.88
C LYS A 40 6.55 -11.68 -23.63
N ILE A 41 5.84 -10.85 -22.87
CA ILE A 41 6.21 -10.42 -21.53
C ILE A 41 5.08 -10.74 -20.53
N ARG A 42 5.46 -11.06 -19.33
CA ARG A 42 4.56 -11.39 -18.21
C ARG A 42 4.41 -10.16 -17.33
N PHE A 43 3.17 -9.80 -17.01
CA PHE A 43 2.85 -8.71 -16.11
C PHE A 43 2.11 -9.21 -14.87
N ALA A 44 2.72 -9.10 -13.69
CA ALA A 44 2.09 -9.50 -12.43
C ALA A 44 1.33 -8.37 -11.77
N SER A 45 0.06 -8.65 -11.41
CA SER A 45 -0.81 -7.77 -10.64
C SER A 45 -1.26 -8.43 -9.34
N TRP A 46 -1.43 -7.63 -8.30
CA TRP A 46 -2.07 -8.03 -7.03
C TRP A 46 -3.60 -7.94 -7.05
N ASP A 47 -4.17 -7.36 -8.11
CA ASP A 47 -5.61 -7.19 -8.21
C ASP A 47 -6.34 -8.52 -8.39
N SER A 48 -7.61 -8.52 -8.08
CA SER A 48 -8.48 -9.69 -8.13
C SER A 48 -9.90 -9.28 -8.52
N ALA A 49 -10.69 -10.26 -8.94
CA ALA A 49 -12.11 -10.09 -9.27
C ALA A 49 -12.38 -8.97 -10.31
N GLU A 50 -13.18 -7.97 -9.95
CA GLU A 50 -13.66 -6.93 -10.86
C GLU A 50 -12.55 -6.00 -11.36
N ASP A 51 -11.64 -5.62 -10.47
CA ASP A 51 -10.48 -4.79 -10.82
C ASP A 51 -9.59 -5.46 -11.87
N LEU A 52 -9.50 -6.79 -11.82
CA LEU A 52 -8.73 -7.57 -12.78
C LEU A 52 -9.33 -7.54 -14.19
N GLU A 53 -10.67 -7.53 -14.30
CA GLU A 53 -11.34 -7.45 -15.61
C GLU A 53 -11.04 -6.12 -16.32
N ASP A 54 -10.98 -5.04 -15.58
CA ASP A 54 -10.66 -3.73 -16.12
C ASP A 54 -9.17 -3.63 -16.49
N GLN A 55 -8.28 -4.18 -15.68
CA GLN A 55 -6.87 -4.29 -16.04
C GLN A 55 -6.66 -5.14 -17.31
N GLN A 56 -7.37 -6.26 -17.45
CA GLN A 56 -7.27 -7.09 -18.65
C GLN A 56 -7.67 -6.30 -19.91
N LYS A 57 -8.72 -5.50 -19.86
CA LYS A 57 -9.12 -4.62 -20.99
C LYS A 57 -8.01 -3.64 -21.38
N LEU A 58 -7.28 -3.10 -20.39
CA LEU A 58 -6.16 -2.18 -20.65
C LEU A 58 -4.96 -2.91 -21.25
N VAL A 59 -4.67 -4.14 -20.80
CA VAL A 59 -3.63 -5.01 -21.40
C VAL A 59 -4.02 -5.41 -22.81
N ASP A 60 -5.28 -5.77 -23.06
CA ASP A 60 -5.77 -6.11 -24.39
C ASP A 60 -5.63 -4.93 -25.36
N ALA A 61 -5.94 -3.71 -24.89
CA ALA A 61 -5.77 -2.50 -25.68
C ALA A 61 -4.28 -2.21 -26.03
N PHE A 62 -3.34 -2.53 -25.14
CA PHE A 62 -1.90 -2.51 -25.48
C PHE A 62 -1.57 -3.53 -26.56
N ASN A 63 -2.02 -4.76 -26.39
CA ASN A 63 -1.76 -5.87 -27.31
C ASN A 63 -2.32 -5.65 -28.72
N GLU A 64 -3.43 -4.91 -28.82
CA GLU A 64 -4.03 -4.50 -30.10
C GLU A 64 -3.22 -3.40 -30.82
N GLN A 65 -2.51 -2.56 -30.06
CA GLN A 65 -1.70 -1.46 -30.59
C GLN A 65 -0.27 -1.88 -30.99
N HIS A 66 0.18 -3.07 -30.55
CA HIS A 66 1.54 -3.56 -30.76
C HIS A 66 1.52 -4.88 -31.50
N ASP A 67 2.06 -4.88 -32.73
CA ASP A 67 2.16 -6.08 -33.57
C ASP A 67 3.32 -6.99 -33.19
N ASP A 68 4.28 -6.49 -32.43
CA ASP A 68 5.55 -7.12 -32.06
C ASP A 68 5.67 -7.51 -30.60
N ILE A 69 4.79 -7.01 -29.70
CA ILE A 69 4.76 -7.31 -28.26
C ILE A 69 3.40 -7.90 -27.87
N GLU A 70 3.41 -8.90 -26.99
CA GLU A 70 2.25 -9.48 -26.35
C GLU A 70 2.45 -9.50 -24.84
N VAL A 71 1.62 -8.79 -24.09
CA VAL A 71 1.61 -8.80 -22.62
C VAL A 71 0.62 -9.82 -22.12
N VAL A 72 1.05 -10.67 -21.19
CA VAL A 72 0.22 -11.65 -20.49
C VAL A 72 0.05 -11.20 -19.05
N LEU A 73 -1.18 -10.88 -18.66
CA LEU A 73 -1.52 -10.51 -17.30
C LEU A 73 -1.56 -11.75 -16.39
N GLU A 74 -0.82 -11.70 -15.28
CA GLU A 74 -0.80 -12.73 -14.23
C GLU A 74 -1.39 -12.16 -12.94
N ALA A 75 -2.58 -12.60 -12.60
CA ALA A 75 -3.25 -12.20 -11.35
C ALA A 75 -2.75 -13.04 -10.18
N TYR A 76 -2.13 -12.40 -9.21
CA TYR A 76 -1.61 -13.08 -8.03
C TYR A 76 -2.50 -12.87 -6.80
N GLY A 77 -3.30 -11.79 -6.77
CA GLY A 77 -4.20 -11.49 -5.66
C GLY A 77 -3.47 -11.42 -4.32
N SER A 78 -4.06 -11.99 -3.29
CA SER A 78 -3.49 -12.03 -1.93
C SER A 78 -2.17 -12.79 -1.80
N ASP A 79 -1.80 -13.61 -2.80
CA ASP A 79 -0.53 -14.36 -2.79
C ASP A 79 0.60 -13.61 -3.49
N PHE A 80 0.39 -12.33 -3.82
CA PHE A 80 1.29 -11.55 -4.66
C PHE A 80 2.74 -11.57 -4.15
N ASP A 81 2.98 -11.11 -2.92
CA ASP A 81 4.33 -11.05 -2.36
C ASP A 81 5.03 -12.41 -2.31
N THR A 82 4.29 -13.45 -1.92
CA THR A 82 4.81 -14.83 -1.90
C THR A 82 5.25 -15.30 -3.28
N LYS A 83 4.46 -15.02 -4.32
CA LYS A 83 4.77 -15.43 -5.69
C LYS A 83 5.90 -14.63 -6.29
N ILE A 84 5.96 -13.30 -6.03
CA ILE A 84 7.06 -12.45 -6.47
C ILE A 84 8.37 -12.92 -5.82
N ALA A 85 8.40 -13.13 -4.50
CA ALA A 85 9.58 -13.62 -3.80
C ALA A 85 10.05 -14.98 -4.34
N ALA A 86 9.14 -15.92 -4.57
CA ALA A 86 9.44 -17.24 -5.13
C ALA A 86 9.98 -17.13 -6.57
N GLY A 87 9.37 -16.29 -7.41
CA GLY A 87 9.79 -16.04 -8.79
C GLY A 87 11.20 -15.44 -8.86
N MET A 88 11.48 -14.42 -8.04
CA MET A 88 12.82 -13.81 -7.95
C MET A 88 13.86 -14.80 -7.45
N GLY A 89 13.53 -15.59 -6.41
CA GLY A 89 14.44 -16.60 -5.86
C GLY A 89 14.77 -17.74 -6.83
N SER A 90 13.87 -18.07 -7.77
CA SER A 90 14.06 -19.12 -8.78
C SER A 90 14.57 -18.60 -10.13
N GLY A 91 14.63 -17.28 -10.34
CA GLY A 91 14.96 -16.67 -11.65
C GLY A 91 13.83 -16.78 -12.68
N ASP A 92 12.57 -16.93 -12.21
CA ASP A 92 11.33 -17.00 -13.04
C ASP A 92 10.33 -15.92 -12.63
N ALA A 93 10.81 -14.75 -12.22
CA ALA A 93 9.95 -13.61 -11.95
C ALA A 93 9.27 -13.10 -13.23
N PRO A 94 8.05 -12.53 -13.15
CA PRO A 94 7.44 -11.80 -14.28
C PRO A 94 8.35 -10.71 -14.81
N ASP A 95 8.26 -10.38 -16.09
CA ASP A 95 9.08 -9.32 -16.70
C ASP A 95 8.76 -7.94 -16.10
N VAL A 96 7.48 -7.67 -15.86
CA VAL A 96 6.95 -6.45 -15.24
C VAL A 96 6.04 -6.82 -14.08
N MET A 97 6.10 -6.05 -13.02
CA MET A 97 5.27 -6.31 -11.83
C MET A 97 4.93 -5.01 -11.11
N TYR A 98 3.78 -4.97 -10.48
CA TYR A 98 3.53 -3.98 -9.44
C TYR A 98 4.53 -4.15 -8.31
N MET A 99 4.94 -3.04 -7.70
CA MET A 99 5.87 -3.05 -6.57
C MET A 99 5.55 -1.92 -5.60
N TRP A 100 5.58 -2.25 -4.31
CA TRP A 100 5.46 -1.30 -3.21
C TRP A 100 6.63 -1.43 -2.22
N ASN A 101 7.13 -2.64 -2.01
CA ASN A 101 8.16 -2.95 -1.03
C ASN A 101 9.54 -3.05 -1.73
N TYR A 102 10.07 -1.90 -2.14
CA TYR A 102 11.40 -1.85 -2.76
C TYR A 102 12.53 -2.29 -1.82
N PRO A 103 12.52 -1.99 -0.50
CA PRO A 103 13.57 -2.44 0.41
C PRO A 103 13.83 -3.94 0.36
N ASP A 104 12.79 -4.77 0.28
CA ASP A 104 12.94 -6.23 0.26
C ASP A 104 13.26 -6.79 -1.13
N TYR A 105 12.89 -6.10 -2.22
CA TYR A 105 12.90 -6.68 -3.57
C TYR A 105 13.86 -6.03 -4.56
N TYR A 106 14.45 -4.83 -4.26
CA TYR A 106 15.24 -4.07 -5.23
C TYR A 106 16.42 -4.83 -5.83
N GLU A 107 17.03 -5.78 -5.10
CA GLU A 107 18.10 -6.63 -5.61
C GLU A 107 17.66 -7.55 -6.75
N GLY A 108 16.35 -7.84 -6.85
CA GLY A 108 15.73 -8.61 -7.92
C GLY A 108 15.22 -7.75 -9.10
N LEU A 109 15.30 -6.42 -8.98
CA LEU A 109 14.77 -5.48 -9.96
C LEU A 109 15.87 -4.86 -10.82
N GLU A 110 15.48 -4.42 -12.02
CA GLU A 110 16.32 -3.65 -12.92
C GLU A 110 16.28 -2.17 -12.57
N PRO A 111 17.43 -1.49 -12.37
CA PRO A 111 17.45 -0.03 -12.26
C PRO A 111 16.94 0.63 -13.53
N LEU A 112 16.03 1.59 -13.39
CA LEU A 112 15.36 2.22 -14.54
C LEU A 112 15.98 3.55 -14.97
N ASP A 113 17.06 4.00 -14.33
CA ASP A 113 17.70 5.30 -14.58
C ASP A 113 18.12 5.47 -16.03
N ASP A 114 18.73 4.44 -16.66
CA ASP A 114 19.17 4.49 -18.06
C ASP A 114 17.99 4.52 -19.06
N TYR A 115 16.86 3.96 -18.69
CA TYR A 115 15.62 4.03 -19.48
C TYR A 115 15.01 5.42 -19.36
N LEU A 116 14.89 5.95 -18.15
CA LEU A 116 14.38 7.30 -17.87
C LEU A 116 15.21 8.39 -18.57
N ALA A 117 16.54 8.23 -18.62
CA ALA A 117 17.41 9.16 -19.30
C ALA A 117 17.13 9.29 -20.81
N LYS A 118 16.53 8.26 -21.43
CA LYS A 118 16.14 8.28 -22.86
C LYS A 118 14.82 9.03 -23.10
N GLU A 119 13.94 9.09 -22.07
CA GLU A 119 12.61 9.74 -22.20
C GLU A 119 12.68 11.26 -22.03
N GLY A 120 13.78 11.79 -21.51
CA GLY A 120 13.96 13.23 -21.24
C GLY A 120 13.45 13.69 -19.89
N GLU A 121 13.80 14.93 -19.54
CA GLU A 121 13.51 15.51 -18.22
C GLU A 121 12.01 15.73 -17.99
N ASP A 122 11.24 16.04 -19.03
CA ASP A 122 9.80 16.33 -18.94
C ASP A 122 9.01 15.11 -18.48
N PHE A 123 9.42 13.89 -18.83
CA PHE A 123 8.76 12.67 -18.39
C PHE A 123 8.74 12.57 -16.87
N LYS A 124 9.90 12.76 -16.24
CA LYS A 124 10.04 12.65 -14.77
C LYS A 124 9.41 13.84 -14.05
N ALA A 125 9.47 15.03 -14.64
CA ALA A 125 9.02 16.29 -14.02
C ALA A 125 7.50 16.37 -13.83
N ASP A 126 6.71 15.61 -14.60
CA ASP A 126 5.25 15.56 -14.49
C ASP A 126 4.77 14.82 -13.24
N PHE A 127 5.60 13.94 -12.69
CA PHE A 127 5.28 13.22 -11.44
C PHE A 127 5.55 14.10 -10.21
N TYR A 128 4.85 13.84 -9.11
CA TYR A 128 5.18 14.41 -7.81
C TYR A 128 6.52 13.84 -7.32
N GLU A 129 7.44 14.73 -6.93
CA GLU A 129 8.82 14.38 -6.60
C GLU A 129 8.92 13.32 -5.47
N THR A 130 8.08 13.44 -4.45
CA THR A 130 8.05 12.52 -3.31
C THR A 130 7.85 11.07 -3.75
N LEU A 131 7.07 10.81 -4.80
CA LEU A 131 6.78 9.45 -5.26
C LEU A 131 8.02 8.73 -5.79
N TRP A 132 8.98 9.45 -6.37
CA TRP A 132 10.24 8.86 -6.80
C TRP A 132 11.07 8.31 -5.65
N ASN A 133 11.04 8.98 -4.48
CA ASN A 133 11.77 8.52 -3.30
C ASN A 133 11.27 7.15 -2.82
N TYR A 134 9.95 6.92 -2.88
CA TYR A 134 9.35 5.64 -2.51
C TYR A 134 9.52 4.54 -3.56
N ASN A 135 9.94 4.88 -4.78
CA ASN A 135 10.22 3.95 -5.87
C ASN A 135 11.73 3.79 -6.13
N SER A 136 12.56 4.15 -5.13
CA SER A 136 14.02 4.18 -5.23
C SER A 136 14.67 3.51 -4.04
N MET A 137 15.84 2.89 -4.26
CA MET A 137 16.73 2.37 -3.23
C MET A 137 18.17 2.72 -3.61
N ASP A 138 18.98 3.09 -2.61
CA ASP A 138 20.41 3.40 -2.80
C ASP A 138 20.71 4.40 -3.91
N GLY A 139 19.82 5.38 -4.09
CA GLY A 139 19.94 6.44 -5.09
C GLY A 139 19.64 6.00 -6.53
N LYS A 140 19.04 4.81 -6.74
CA LYS A 140 18.59 4.31 -8.03
C LYS A 140 17.08 4.15 -8.04
N ILE A 141 16.46 4.39 -9.18
CA ILE A 141 15.03 4.24 -9.41
C ILE A 141 14.75 2.81 -9.89
N TYR A 142 13.84 2.11 -9.23
CA TYR A 142 13.46 0.73 -9.56
C TYR A 142 12.01 0.61 -10.02
N GLY A 143 11.20 1.65 -9.88
CA GLY A 143 9.82 1.66 -10.34
C GLY A 143 9.38 3.01 -10.87
N ILE A 144 8.43 3.00 -11.79
CA ILE A 144 7.73 4.20 -12.26
C ILE A 144 6.42 4.30 -11.46
N PRO A 145 6.14 5.42 -10.76
CA PRO A 145 4.90 5.56 -10.00
C PRO A 145 3.67 5.34 -10.86
N VAL A 146 2.75 4.50 -10.40
CA VAL A 146 1.46 4.21 -11.07
C VAL A 146 0.33 4.96 -10.40
N GLY A 147 0.31 4.94 -9.09
CA GLY A 147 -0.65 5.61 -8.25
C GLY A 147 -0.12 5.78 -6.84
N PHE A 148 -0.87 6.47 -6.01
CA PHE A 148 -0.56 6.63 -4.59
C PHE A 148 -1.84 6.86 -3.79
N THR A 149 -1.73 6.78 -2.48
CA THR A 149 -2.67 7.39 -1.54
C THR A 149 -1.92 7.89 -0.32
N THR A 150 -2.43 8.96 0.26
CA THR A 150 -2.18 9.37 1.63
C THR A 150 -3.38 8.99 2.47
N HIS A 151 -3.34 9.21 3.77
CA HIS A 151 -4.49 9.06 4.66
C HIS A 151 -5.14 10.41 4.92
N CYS A 152 -6.48 10.39 5.09
CA CYS A 152 -7.29 11.55 5.44
C CYS A 152 -8.37 11.15 6.45
N LEU A 153 -8.92 12.12 7.14
CA LEU A 153 -10.08 11.95 8.01
C LEU A 153 -11.36 11.90 7.17
N PHE A 154 -12.03 10.77 7.16
CA PHE A 154 -13.38 10.60 6.64
C PHE A 154 -14.39 10.86 7.76
N TYR A 155 -15.49 11.52 7.42
CA TYR A 155 -16.60 11.74 8.35
C TYR A 155 -17.96 11.53 7.67
N ASN A 156 -18.92 10.94 8.39
CA ASN A 156 -20.27 10.68 7.89
C ASN A 156 -21.17 11.90 8.15
N LYS A 157 -21.55 12.62 7.09
CA LYS A 157 -22.35 13.85 7.16
C LYS A 157 -23.68 13.64 7.82
N ASP A 158 -24.36 12.52 7.53
CA ASP A 158 -25.68 12.25 8.07
C ASP A 158 -25.64 12.04 9.60
N LEU A 159 -24.58 11.41 10.10
CA LEU A 159 -24.39 11.22 11.54
C LEU A 159 -24.05 12.54 12.26
N PHE A 160 -23.24 13.38 11.63
CA PHE A 160 -22.95 14.73 12.13
C PHE A 160 -24.20 15.60 12.18
N ASP A 161 -25.01 15.60 11.12
CA ASP A 161 -26.28 16.34 11.07
C ASP A 161 -27.27 15.85 12.13
N GLN A 162 -27.41 14.53 12.29
CA GLN A 162 -28.28 13.94 13.33
C GLN A 162 -27.83 14.31 14.74
N ALA A 163 -26.52 14.37 14.98
CA ALA A 163 -25.96 14.78 16.27
C ALA A 163 -25.99 16.30 16.47
N GLY A 164 -26.17 17.09 15.39
CA GLY A 164 -26.07 18.55 15.44
C GLY A 164 -24.65 19.03 15.77
N VAL A 165 -23.64 18.32 15.26
CA VAL A 165 -22.22 18.62 15.38
C VAL A 165 -21.72 19.25 14.09
N ALA A 166 -20.88 20.28 14.19
CA ALA A 166 -20.28 20.91 13.00
C ALA A 166 -19.34 19.94 12.29
N TYR A 167 -19.29 20.01 10.96
CA TYR A 167 -18.38 19.18 10.18
C TYR A 167 -16.91 19.52 10.45
N PRO A 168 -16.01 18.51 10.34
CA PRO A 168 -14.56 18.74 10.38
C PRO A 168 -14.10 19.73 9.34
N THR A 169 -13.08 20.51 9.67
CA THR A 169 -12.40 21.45 8.80
C THR A 169 -10.89 21.16 8.80
N SER A 170 -10.16 21.71 7.84
CA SER A 170 -8.71 21.48 7.69
C SER A 170 -7.84 22.01 8.85
N ASP A 171 -8.40 22.82 9.72
CA ASP A 171 -7.73 23.38 10.90
C ASP A 171 -8.07 22.62 12.21
N TRP A 172 -8.77 21.48 12.10
CA TRP A 172 -9.06 20.66 13.28
C TRP A 172 -7.79 20.12 13.92
N THR A 173 -7.84 20.11 15.24
CA THR A 173 -6.89 19.40 16.09
C THR A 173 -7.49 18.07 16.58
N TRP A 174 -6.65 17.23 17.18
CA TRP A 174 -7.14 16.01 17.84
C TRP A 174 -8.12 16.31 18.99
N ASP A 175 -7.96 17.46 19.68
CA ASP A 175 -8.89 17.92 20.71
C ASP A 175 -10.29 18.20 20.12
N ASP A 176 -10.36 18.76 18.88
CA ASP A 176 -11.62 19.01 18.18
C ASP A 176 -12.28 17.69 17.75
N LEU A 177 -11.48 16.73 17.25
CA LEU A 177 -11.96 15.39 16.91
C LEU A 177 -12.54 14.68 18.12
N GLU A 178 -11.82 14.69 19.26
CA GLU A 178 -12.30 14.11 20.50
C GLU A 178 -13.60 14.75 20.98
N ALA A 179 -13.67 16.08 20.96
CA ALA A 179 -14.87 16.81 21.37
C ALA A 179 -16.08 16.44 20.50
N ALA A 180 -15.89 16.36 19.18
CA ALA A 180 -16.92 15.94 18.26
C ALA A 180 -17.33 14.49 18.47
N ALA A 181 -16.37 13.59 18.66
CA ALA A 181 -16.59 12.17 18.89
C ALA A 181 -17.42 11.93 20.17
N LYS A 182 -17.10 12.62 21.27
CA LYS A 182 -17.86 12.59 22.53
C LYS A 182 -19.30 13.07 22.32
N GLN A 183 -19.50 14.20 21.65
CA GLN A 183 -20.83 14.74 21.39
C GLN A 183 -21.69 13.79 20.56
N ILE A 184 -21.12 13.19 19.51
CA ILE A 184 -21.82 12.21 18.67
C ILE A 184 -22.19 10.98 19.47
N HIS A 185 -21.27 10.46 20.28
CA HIS A 185 -21.52 9.33 21.17
C HIS A 185 -22.67 9.61 22.15
N GLU A 186 -22.62 10.74 22.83
CA GLU A 186 -23.66 11.15 23.79
C GLU A 186 -25.05 11.31 23.14
N LYS A 187 -25.11 11.79 21.91
CA LYS A 187 -26.36 12.07 21.22
C LYS A 187 -26.98 10.85 20.54
N LEU A 188 -26.13 10.00 19.93
CA LEU A 188 -26.58 8.93 19.06
C LEU A 188 -26.32 7.52 19.63
N GLY A 189 -25.48 7.39 20.66
CA GLY A 189 -25.10 6.10 21.24
C GLY A 189 -24.23 5.23 20.31
N ILE A 190 -23.59 5.83 19.31
CA ILE A 190 -22.63 5.19 18.40
C ILE A 190 -21.21 5.64 18.75
N TYR A 191 -20.20 5.05 18.10
CA TYR A 191 -18.84 5.54 18.23
C TYR A 191 -18.65 6.82 17.43
N GLY A 192 -17.98 7.82 18.00
CA GLY A 192 -17.62 9.03 17.29
C GLY A 192 -16.43 8.83 16.38
N PHE A 193 -15.48 7.94 16.78
CA PHE A 193 -14.27 7.62 16.01
C PHE A 193 -13.96 6.13 16.04
N SER A 194 -13.36 5.61 14.98
CA SER A 194 -12.82 4.25 14.93
C SER A 194 -11.43 4.22 14.32
N TYR A 195 -10.59 3.30 14.80
CA TYR A 195 -9.21 3.10 14.37
C TYR A 195 -8.82 1.62 14.40
N GLY A 196 -7.59 1.26 14.00
CA GLY A 196 -7.17 -0.12 13.93
C GLY A 196 -6.76 -0.72 15.27
N ILE A 197 -7.28 -1.92 15.61
CA ILE A 197 -6.82 -2.71 16.76
C ILE A 197 -5.53 -3.46 16.45
N LYS A 198 -5.43 -4.01 15.23
CA LYS A 198 -4.22 -4.56 14.65
C LYS A 198 -3.71 -3.51 13.68
N ALA A 199 -3.06 -2.54 14.26
CA ALA A 199 -2.47 -1.50 13.47
C ALA A 199 -1.37 -2.10 12.59
N ASP A 200 -1.45 -1.84 11.30
CA ASP A 200 -0.25 -1.93 10.49
C ASP A 200 0.73 -0.89 11.03
N ALA A 201 1.89 -1.34 11.47
CA ALA A 201 2.91 -0.45 12.01
C ALA A 201 3.28 0.66 11.01
N TYR A 202 3.25 0.36 9.71
CA TYR A 202 3.47 1.34 8.66
C TYR A 202 2.44 2.49 8.73
N ASP A 203 1.15 2.19 8.90
CA ASP A 203 0.08 3.20 8.93
C ASP A 203 0.14 4.08 10.18
N TYR A 204 0.62 3.55 11.32
CA TYR A 204 0.69 4.34 12.57
C TYR A 204 1.89 5.28 12.65
N GLU A 205 2.91 5.08 11.83
CA GLU A 205 4.10 5.94 11.86
C GLU A 205 3.77 7.41 11.57
N MET A 206 2.76 7.68 10.76
CA MET A 206 2.31 9.03 10.44
C MET A 206 1.84 9.82 11.69
N TYR A 207 1.26 9.15 12.69
CA TYR A 207 0.84 9.81 13.92
C TYR A 207 2.01 10.21 14.80
N LEU A 208 3.08 9.37 14.80
CA LEU A 208 4.31 9.70 15.50
C LEU A 208 4.99 10.91 14.85
N TRP A 209 5.13 10.93 13.53
CA TRP A 209 5.68 12.08 12.81
C TRP A 209 4.88 13.35 13.06
N SER A 210 3.55 13.25 13.03
CA SER A 210 2.64 14.37 13.30
C SER A 210 2.78 14.88 14.73
N ASN A 211 3.30 14.08 15.65
CA ASN A 211 3.57 14.46 17.03
C ASN A 211 5.08 14.56 17.35
N ASN A 212 5.91 14.92 16.36
CA ASN A 212 7.34 15.20 16.51
C ASN A 212 8.22 14.01 16.95
N THR A 213 7.83 12.78 16.69
CA THR A 213 8.63 11.59 16.98
C THR A 213 8.58 10.59 15.80
N SER A 214 9.11 9.38 15.98
CA SER A 214 9.15 8.33 14.95
C SER A 214 9.35 6.98 15.64
N TYR A 215 9.30 5.87 14.89
CA TYR A 215 9.72 4.57 15.45
C TYR A 215 11.22 4.53 15.67
N VAL A 216 11.97 5.01 14.69
CA VAL A 216 13.43 4.94 14.69
C VAL A 216 14.00 6.33 14.39
N GLY A 217 14.96 6.74 15.17
CA GLY A 217 15.70 7.97 14.92
C GLY A 217 16.71 7.86 13.77
N LYS A 218 17.26 8.99 13.36
CA LYS A 218 18.32 9.05 12.32
C LYS A 218 19.61 8.30 12.72
N ASP A 219 19.76 7.99 13.99
CA ASP A 219 20.87 7.19 14.55
C ASP A 219 20.58 5.68 14.54
N GLY A 220 19.44 5.27 14.00
CA GLY A 220 19.00 3.88 13.90
C GLY A 220 18.45 3.28 15.20
N LYS A 221 18.21 4.11 16.24
CA LYS A 221 17.70 3.64 17.54
C LYS A 221 16.21 3.90 17.68
N MET A 222 15.54 3.03 18.43
CA MET A 222 14.16 3.23 18.87
C MET A 222 14.08 3.97 20.21
N ASP A 223 15.10 3.83 21.07
CA ASP A 223 15.13 4.46 22.38
C ASP A 223 15.12 5.98 22.29
N GLY A 224 14.16 6.58 23.01
CA GLY A 224 13.92 8.03 22.97
C GLY A 224 13.10 8.52 21.77
N TYR A 225 12.68 7.61 20.90
CA TYR A 225 11.78 7.89 19.77
C TYR A 225 10.46 7.13 19.95
N LEU A 226 10.46 5.80 19.81
CA LEU A 226 9.26 4.98 20.01
C LEU A 226 8.67 5.14 21.42
N ASN A 227 9.52 5.19 22.44
CA ASN A 227 9.10 5.34 23.85
C ASN A 227 9.21 6.79 24.36
N SER A 228 9.27 7.77 23.44
CA SER A 228 9.28 9.19 23.80
C SER A 228 7.96 9.62 24.45
N PRO A 229 7.95 10.71 25.23
CA PRO A 229 6.71 11.28 25.79
C PRO A 229 5.66 11.57 24.72
N GLU A 230 6.08 12.03 23.51
CA GLU A 230 5.21 12.34 22.39
C GLU A 230 4.54 11.06 21.83
N SER A 231 5.31 9.97 21.70
CA SER A 231 4.80 8.67 21.26
C SER A 231 3.81 8.11 22.27
N VAL A 232 4.20 8.05 23.54
CA VAL A 232 3.33 7.57 24.64
C VAL A 232 2.04 8.39 24.73
N ALA A 233 2.12 9.71 24.58
CA ALA A 233 0.94 10.58 24.60
C ALA A 233 -0.04 10.25 23.47
N MET A 234 0.46 9.97 22.25
CA MET A 234 -0.37 9.58 21.10
C MET A 234 -1.10 8.24 21.37
N PHE A 235 -0.39 7.21 21.79
CA PHE A 235 -1.01 5.91 22.11
C PHE A 235 -1.99 6.01 23.28
N THR A 236 -1.66 6.81 24.29
CA THR A 236 -2.55 7.06 25.44
C THR A 236 -3.83 7.77 25.01
N MET A 237 -3.75 8.76 24.12
CA MET A 237 -4.92 9.47 23.58
C MET A 237 -5.90 8.48 22.90
N PHE A 238 -5.42 7.61 22.00
CA PHE A 238 -6.25 6.60 21.36
C PHE A 238 -6.87 5.63 22.37
N GLN A 239 -6.06 5.17 23.34
CA GLN A 239 -6.51 4.26 24.39
C GLN A 239 -7.57 4.91 25.29
N ASP A 240 -7.40 6.17 25.66
CA ASP A 240 -8.34 6.91 26.52
C ASP A 240 -9.67 7.17 25.82
N MET A 241 -9.65 7.52 24.52
CA MET A 241 -10.87 7.60 23.70
C MET A 241 -11.70 6.30 23.75
N GLN A 242 -11.01 5.15 23.76
CA GLN A 242 -11.65 3.84 23.85
C GLN A 242 -12.14 3.52 25.28
N LYS A 243 -11.35 3.83 26.32
CA LYS A 243 -11.75 3.67 27.74
C LYS A 243 -12.99 4.50 28.06
N ASP A 244 -13.07 5.70 27.52
CA ASP A 244 -14.20 6.60 27.67
C ASP A 244 -15.43 6.18 26.83
N GLY A 245 -15.28 5.21 25.93
CA GLY A 245 -16.37 4.55 25.19
C GLY A 245 -16.85 5.26 23.94
N TYR A 246 -16.26 6.38 23.55
CA TYR A 246 -16.66 7.12 22.34
C TYR A 246 -15.81 6.80 21.10
N ALA A 247 -14.75 6.00 21.25
CA ALA A 247 -14.02 5.43 20.14
C ALA A 247 -13.94 3.89 20.21
N LEU A 248 -13.67 3.26 19.09
CA LEU A 248 -13.53 1.81 18.97
C LEU A 248 -12.28 1.44 18.19
N ALA A 249 -11.44 0.59 18.78
CA ALA A 249 -10.42 -0.13 18.03
C ALA A 249 -11.08 -1.28 17.27
N GLY A 250 -11.11 -1.18 15.96
CA GLY A 250 -11.77 -2.12 15.06
C GLY A 250 -10.80 -2.80 14.11
N GLU A 251 -11.29 -3.76 13.33
CA GLU A 251 -10.54 -4.36 12.25
C GLU A 251 -10.47 -3.42 11.03
N LYS A 252 -9.45 -3.60 10.17
CA LYS A 252 -9.26 -2.81 8.95
C LYS A 252 -9.28 -1.29 9.19
N GLY A 253 -8.56 -0.84 10.21
CA GLY A 253 -8.40 0.58 10.51
C GLY A 253 -9.71 1.30 10.91
N GLY A 254 -10.73 0.57 11.35
CA GLY A 254 -12.05 1.15 11.66
C GLY A 254 -13.00 1.30 10.47
N ARG A 255 -12.56 0.90 9.26
CA ARG A 255 -13.36 1.01 8.03
C ARG A 255 -14.71 0.29 8.10
N ASN A 256 -14.73 -0.91 8.70
CA ASN A 256 -15.95 -1.70 8.80
C ASN A 256 -17.01 -1.00 9.65
N GLU A 257 -16.59 -0.37 10.73
CA GLU A 257 -17.44 0.39 11.65
C GLU A 257 -18.01 1.62 10.97
N PHE A 258 -17.19 2.34 10.22
CA PHE A 258 -17.60 3.51 9.43
C PHE A 258 -18.59 3.12 8.34
N SER A 259 -18.27 2.11 7.52
CA SER A 259 -19.15 1.60 6.46
C SER A 259 -20.51 1.13 6.99
N ALA A 260 -20.53 0.53 8.18
CA ALA A 260 -21.75 0.10 8.85
C ALA A 260 -22.49 1.24 9.60
N GLN A 261 -22.00 2.48 9.48
CA GLN A 261 -22.52 3.67 10.19
C GLN A 261 -22.55 3.51 11.72
N LYS A 262 -21.66 2.71 12.27
CA LYS A 262 -21.44 2.52 13.71
C LYS A 262 -20.39 3.46 14.28
N SER A 263 -19.59 4.07 13.41
CA SER A 263 -18.63 5.11 13.72
C SER A 263 -18.85 6.31 12.79
N ALA A 264 -18.74 7.51 13.35
CA ALA A 264 -18.94 8.73 12.58
C ALA A 264 -17.69 9.22 11.85
N MET A 265 -16.51 8.83 12.32
CA MET A 265 -15.21 9.24 11.78
C MET A 265 -14.22 8.08 11.79
N PHE A 266 -13.28 8.09 10.82
CA PHE A 266 -12.10 7.24 10.82
C PHE A 266 -11.03 7.84 9.88
N ILE A 267 -9.77 7.43 10.01
CA ILE A 267 -8.68 7.88 9.16
C ILE A 267 -8.24 6.72 8.26
N TYR A 268 -8.21 6.97 6.94
CA TYR A 268 -7.90 5.92 5.99
C TYR A 268 -7.47 6.47 4.62
N GLY A 269 -6.98 5.57 3.74
CA GLY A 269 -6.58 5.89 2.38
C GLY A 269 -7.75 6.03 1.39
N ALA A 270 -7.47 6.60 0.21
CA ALA A 270 -8.45 6.88 -0.84
C ALA A 270 -9.09 5.61 -1.45
N TRP A 271 -8.48 4.44 -1.32
CA TRP A 271 -8.99 3.17 -1.87
C TRP A 271 -10.38 2.75 -1.37
N SER A 272 -10.92 3.42 -0.35
CA SER A 272 -12.27 3.15 0.14
C SER A 272 -13.35 3.99 -0.55
N ILE A 273 -12.97 5.00 -1.32
CA ILE A 273 -13.89 6.00 -1.91
C ILE A 273 -14.92 5.32 -2.81
N ASN A 274 -14.48 4.44 -3.71
CA ASN A 274 -15.39 3.74 -4.62
C ASN A 274 -16.43 2.92 -3.86
N ALA A 275 -16.00 2.12 -2.88
CA ALA A 275 -16.91 1.31 -2.08
C ALA A 275 -17.91 2.16 -1.28
N PHE A 276 -17.52 3.34 -0.81
CA PHE A 276 -18.43 4.25 -0.11
C PHE A 276 -19.43 4.90 -1.07
N ASN A 277 -18.99 5.27 -2.28
CA ASN A 277 -19.86 5.79 -3.32
C ASN A 277 -20.91 4.77 -3.76
N GLU A 278 -20.50 3.51 -3.98
CA GLU A 278 -21.40 2.41 -4.35
C GLU A 278 -22.39 2.08 -3.23
N ALA A 279 -21.96 2.19 -1.98
CA ALA A 279 -22.84 2.04 -0.81
C ALA A 279 -23.78 3.23 -0.60
N GLY A 280 -23.62 4.32 -1.34
CA GLY A 280 -24.42 5.54 -1.21
C GLY A 280 -24.20 6.28 0.11
N LEU A 281 -23.03 6.18 0.71
CA LEU A 281 -22.69 6.88 1.93
C LEU A 281 -22.57 8.39 1.66
N ASN A 282 -23.15 9.20 2.54
CA ASN A 282 -22.99 10.65 2.52
C ASN A 282 -21.84 11.05 3.44
N TYR A 283 -20.66 11.19 2.89
CA TYR A 283 -19.44 11.47 3.65
C TYR A 283 -18.71 12.73 3.15
N GLY A 284 -17.77 13.18 3.96
CA GLY A 284 -16.77 14.17 3.58
C GLY A 284 -15.38 13.71 3.97
N VAL A 285 -14.38 14.39 3.45
CA VAL A 285 -12.96 14.12 3.68
C VAL A 285 -12.28 15.43 4.04
N VAL A 286 -11.38 15.39 5.02
CA VAL A 286 -10.49 16.50 5.37
C VAL A 286 -9.12 15.93 5.74
N GLU A 287 -8.12 16.78 5.84
CA GLU A 287 -6.78 16.45 6.29
C GLU A 287 -6.83 15.81 7.71
N ILE A 288 -5.79 15.06 8.07
CA ILE A 288 -5.66 14.49 9.42
C ILE A 288 -5.56 15.63 10.44
N PRO A 289 -6.29 15.59 11.57
CA PRO A 289 -6.21 16.62 12.59
C PRO A 289 -4.79 16.80 13.14
N ALA A 290 -4.39 18.04 13.39
CA ALA A 290 -3.08 18.35 13.93
C ALA A 290 -3.00 18.08 15.44
N PHE A 291 -1.83 17.67 15.94
CA PHE A 291 -1.58 17.60 17.38
C PHE A 291 -1.40 19.02 17.94
N ALA A 292 -2.14 19.36 18.98
CA ALA A 292 -2.01 20.65 19.63
C ALA A 292 -0.57 20.84 20.16
N GLY A 293 0.10 21.89 19.72
CA GLY A 293 1.47 22.21 20.17
C GLY A 293 2.59 21.53 19.35
N SER A 294 2.28 20.71 18.34
CA SER A 294 3.31 20.16 17.43
C SER A 294 4.09 21.25 16.67
N GLY A 295 3.42 22.37 16.39
CA GLY A 295 3.98 23.50 15.65
C GLY A 295 3.94 23.33 14.12
N HIS A 296 3.31 22.28 13.63
CA HIS A 296 3.10 21.99 12.21
C HIS A 296 1.78 21.21 11.99
N ASP A 297 1.32 21.19 10.75
CA ASP A 297 0.19 20.38 10.33
C ASP A 297 0.54 18.88 10.43
N SER A 298 -0.47 18.03 10.56
CA SER A 298 -0.27 16.58 10.51
C SER A 298 0.24 16.15 9.14
N VAL A 299 0.97 15.05 9.13
CA VAL A 299 1.50 14.41 7.94
C VAL A 299 0.92 13.02 7.78
N SER A 300 0.99 12.46 6.60
CA SER A 300 0.55 11.11 6.30
C SER A 300 1.72 10.24 5.88
N ASN A 301 1.67 8.97 6.17
CA ASN A 301 2.41 7.99 5.40
C ASN A 301 1.88 8.00 3.96
N LEU A 302 2.71 7.54 3.06
CA LEU A 302 2.43 7.47 1.64
C LEU A 302 2.46 6.02 1.20
N SER A 303 1.29 5.49 0.80
CA SER A 303 1.26 4.22 0.08
C SER A 303 1.31 4.51 -1.41
N THR A 304 2.32 4.00 -2.09
CA THR A 304 2.49 4.16 -3.53
C THR A 304 2.68 2.81 -4.19
N SER A 305 2.11 2.67 -5.36
CA SER A 305 2.42 1.59 -6.27
C SER A 305 3.32 2.10 -7.39
N GLY A 306 4.32 1.29 -7.71
CA GLY A 306 5.15 1.50 -8.89
C GLY A 306 5.09 0.31 -9.82
N LEU A 307 5.47 0.50 -11.06
CA LEU A 307 5.68 -0.58 -12.01
C LEU A 307 7.18 -0.83 -12.14
N ALA A 308 7.61 -2.01 -11.73
CA ALA A 308 9.01 -2.43 -11.72
C ALA A 308 9.29 -3.47 -12.80
N MET A 309 10.56 -3.56 -13.22
CA MET A 309 11.06 -4.53 -14.18
C MET A 309 11.94 -5.56 -13.48
N SER A 310 11.78 -6.84 -13.79
CA SER A 310 12.69 -7.88 -13.31
C SER A 310 14.07 -7.70 -13.91
N LYS A 311 15.12 -7.81 -13.08
CA LYS A 311 16.52 -7.80 -13.58
C LYS A 311 16.81 -8.98 -14.51
N ASP A 312 16.09 -10.09 -14.34
CA ASP A 312 16.27 -11.33 -15.10
C ASP A 312 15.46 -11.37 -16.40
N SER A 313 14.60 -10.37 -16.64
CA SER A 313 13.85 -10.26 -17.91
C SER A 313 14.80 -10.31 -19.10
N LYS A 314 14.45 -11.12 -20.10
CA LYS A 314 15.15 -11.23 -21.36
C LYS A 314 14.63 -10.25 -22.42
N ASN A 315 13.51 -9.58 -22.11
CA ASN A 315 12.75 -8.73 -23.02
C ASN A 315 12.63 -7.29 -22.48
N LYS A 316 13.71 -6.75 -21.90
CA LYS A 316 13.71 -5.49 -21.16
C LYS A 316 13.19 -4.29 -21.97
N GLU A 317 13.51 -4.20 -23.26
CA GLU A 317 12.99 -3.11 -24.11
C GLU A 317 11.45 -3.22 -24.29
N ALA A 318 10.92 -4.43 -24.49
CA ALA A 318 9.48 -4.65 -24.57
C ALA A 318 8.78 -4.39 -23.22
N ALA A 319 9.42 -4.78 -22.13
CA ALA A 319 8.96 -4.49 -20.76
C ALA A 319 8.90 -2.97 -20.50
N TRP A 320 9.93 -2.22 -20.97
CA TRP A 320 9.95 -0.77 -20.84
C TRP A 320 8.83 -0.08 -21.65
N GLU A 321 8.57 -0.53 -22.89
CA GLU A 321 7.46 -0.02 -23.69
C GLU A 321 6.11 -0.22 -22.98
N PHE A 322 5.90 -1.38 -22.34
CA PHE A 322 4.69 -1.62 -21.55
C PHE A 322 4.64 -0.75 -20.27
N ILE A 323 5.78 -0.60 -19.58
CA ILE A 323 5.83 0.28 -18.37
C ILE A 323 5.42 1.71 -18.75
N LYS A 324 5.97 2.27 -19.84
CA LYS A 324 5.61 3.62 -20.31
C LYS A 324 4.12 3.74 -20.66
N TYR A 325 3.57 2.73 -21.33
CA TYR A 325 2.13 2.71 -21.62
C TYR A 325 1.30 2.70 -20.35
N TRP A 326 1.64 1.79 -19.42
CA TRP A 326 0.87 1.60 -18.18
C TRP A 326 0.93 2.80 -17.25
N THR A 327 2.07 3.46 -17.17
CA THR A 327 2.29 4.63 -16.32
C THR A 327 2.02 5.97 -17.04
N GLY A 328 1.63 5.95 -18.30
CA GLY A 328 1.42 7.15 -19.09
C GLY A 328 0.14 7.91 -18.73
N VAL A 329 0.14 9.22 -19.02
CA VAL A 329 -0.94 10.17 -18.70
C VAL A 329 -2.31 9.69 -19.20
N GLU A 330 -2.41 9.19 -20.44
CA GLU A 330 -3.68 8.77 -21.03
C GLU A 330 -4.29 7.55 -20.33
N LEU A 331 -3.44 6.60 -19.89
CA LEU A 331 -3.91 5.44 -19.15
C LEU A 331 -4.26 5.82 -17.70
N ASN A 332 -3.46 6.70 -17.12
CA ASN A 332 -3.70 7.19 -15.77
C ASN A 332 -5.05 7.92 -15.66
N LYS A 333 -5.44 8.73 -16.67
CA LYS A 333 -6.78 9.33 -16.73
C LYS A 333 -7.91 8.30 -16.72
N LYS A 334 -7.74 7.16 -17.40
CA LYS A 334 -8.73 6.07 -17.44
C LYS A 334 -8.84 5.33 -16.10
N ARG A 335 -7.80 5.43 -15.28
CA ARG A 335 -7.72 4.78 -13.95
C ARG A 335 -8.10 5.70 -12.80
N LEU A 336 -8.51 6.94 -13.07
CA LEU A 336 -9.06 7.82 -12.05
C LEU A 336 -10.28 7.16 -11.38
N GLY A 337 -10.29 7.20 -10.05
CA GLY A 337 -11.28 6.50 -9.22
C GLY A 337 -10.78 5.16 -8.66
N TYR A 338 -9.81 4.51 -9.30
CA TYR A 338 -9.11 3.34 -8.73
C TYR A 338 -7.88 3.75 -7.92
N GLU A 339 -7.10 4.68 -8.46
CA GLU A 339 -5.88 5.19 -7.86
C GLU A 339 -5.83 6.71 -8.00
N MET A 340 -5.13 7.36 -7.10
CA MET A 340 -4.83 8.79 -7.23
C MET A 340 -3.70 8.97 -8.24
N SER A 341 -3.87 9.95 -9.13
CA SER A 341 -2.90 10.20 -10.18
C SER A 341 -1.56 10.68 -9.64
N PRO A 342 -0.45 10.06 -10.04
CA PRO A 342 0.88 10.55 -9.74
C PRO A 342 1.31 11.72 -10.63
N HIS A 343 0.52 12.04 -11.70
CA HIS A 343 0.83 13.05 -12.70
C HIS A 343 0.22 14.42 -12.38
N LYS A 344 1.05 15.45 -12.28
CA LYS A 344 0.61 16.84 -12.09
C LYS A 344 -0.30 17.32 -13.23
N SER A 345 0.05 16.95 -14.47
CA SER A 345 -0.75 17.31 -15.65
C SER A 345 -2.16 16.71 -15.65
N VAL A 346 -2.32 15.48 -15.10
CA VAL A 346 -3.65 14.86 -14.92
C VAL A 346 -4.43 15.60 -13.84
N VAL A 347 -3.81 15.87 -12.71
CA VAL A 347 -4.44 16.60 -11.60
C VAL A 347 -4.95 17.96 -12.05
N GLU A 348 -4.18 18.69 -12.87
CA GLU A 348 -4.56 19.98 -13.41
C GLU A 348 -5.69 19.86 -14.46
N SER A 349 -5.53 18.96 -15.47
CA SER A 349 -6.48 18.83 -16.58
C SER A 349 -7.85 18.31 -16.13
N GLU A 350 -7.87 17.40 -15.17
CA GLU A 350 -9.12 16.83 -14.61
C GLU A 350 -9.64 17.61 -13.40
N LYS A 351 -8.96 18.71 -13.03
CA LYS A 351 -9.35 19.61 -11.92
C LYS A 351 -9.54 18.91 -10.59
N ILE A 352 -8.71 17.92 -10.29
CA ILE A 352 -8.85 17.07 -9.10
C ILE A 352 -8.80 17.89 -7.82
N MET A 353 -8.02 18.98 -7.78
CA MET A 353 -7.95 19.88 -6.63
C MET A 353 -9.23 20.71 -6.39
N GLU A 354 -10.18 20.72 -7.33
CA GLU A 354 -11.51 21.32 -7.13
C GLU A 354 -12.49 20.33 -6.47
N ASP A 355 -12.18 19.02 -6.44
CA ASP A 355 -13.01 18.00 -5.81
C ASP A 355 -12.73 17.93 -4.29
N PRO A 356 -13.75 18.21 -3.43
CA PRO A 356 -13.57 18.24 -1.99
C PRO A 356 -13.28 16.87 -1.36
N VAL A 357 -13.46 15.76 -2.10
CA VAL A 357 -13.14 14.41 -1.61
C VAL A 357 -11.69 14.06 -1.89
N TYR A 358 -11.16 14.45 -3.05
CA TYR A 358 -9.78 14.08 -3.45
C TYR A 358 -8.74 15.12 -3.07
N ALA A 359 -9.08 16.41 -3.07
CA ALA A 359 -8.12 17.49 -2.76
C ALA A 359 -7.37 17.32 -1.42
N PRO A 360 -8.01 16.85 -0.31
CA PRO A 360 -7.30 16.66 0.95
C PRO A 360 -6.14 15.67 0.87
N PHE A 361 -6.25 14.62 0.07
CA PHE A 361 -5.18 13.63 -0.11
C PHE A 361 -3.94 14.23 -0.77
N TYR A 362 -4.10 15.11 -1.75
CA TYR A 362 -2.98 15.81 -2.39
C TYR A 362 -2.35 16.84 -1.46
N LYS A 363 -3.14 17.50 -0.62
CA LYS A 363 -2.61 18.38 0.42
C LYS A 363 -1.79 17.60 1.44
N MET A 364 -2.27 16.43 1.87
CA MET A 364 -1.50 15.54 2.75
C MET A 364 -0.20 15.08 2.07
N LEU A 365 -0.19 14.82 0.75
CA LEU A 365 1.04 14.52 0.01
C LEU A 365 2.06 15.67 0.10
N GLU A 366 1.60 16.92 -0.08
CA GLU A 366 2.45 18.11 0.00
C GLU A 366 2.98 18.33 1.43
N GLN A 367 2.15 18.13 2.45
CA GLN A 367 2.54 18.26 3.86
C GLN A 367 3.55 17.18 4.30
N SER A 368 3.51 16.00 3.64
CA SER A 368 4.33 14.84 4.00
C SER A 368 5.72 14.82 3.33
N VAL A 369 6.08 15.88 2.61
CA VAL A 369 7.40 15.98 1.97
C VAL A 369 8.51 15.97 3.04
N GLY A 370 9.49 15.09 2.86
CA GLY A 370 10.67 14.99 3.75
C GLY A 370 10.54 13.97 4.88
N TYR A 371 9.38 13.32 5.03
CA TYR A 371 9.21 12.17 5.92
C TYR A 371 9.54 10.88 5.18
N THR A 372 10.28 9.99 5.83
CA THR A 372 10.71 8.72 5.25
C THR A 372 10.28 7.58 6.17
N PRO A 373 9.46 6.64 5.72
CA PRO A 373 9.05 5.50 6.52
C PRO A 373 10.22 4.66 7.01
N THR A 374 10.08 4.11 8.20
CA THR A 374 11.12 3.28 8.84
C THR A 374 11.52 2.07 7.99
N ILE A 375 10.61 1.54 7.17
CA ILE A 375 10.92 0.47 6.20
C ILE A 375 12.08 0.82 5.25
N PHE A 376 12.28 2.10 4.92
CA PHE A 376 13.40 2.58 4.08
C PHE A 376 14.66 2.92 4.89
N LEU A 377 14.59 2.91 6.22
CA LEU A 377 15.69 3.32 7.11
C LEU A 377 16.41 2.15 7.75
N THR A 378 15.84 0.94 7.73
CA THR A 378 16.42 -0.25 8.37
C THR A 378 16.08 -1.52 7.61
N ASP A 379 17.03 -2.45 7.57
CA ASP A 379 16.86 -3.82 7.05
C ASP A 379 16.11 -4.76 8.02
N LYS A 380 15.77 -4.26 9.23
CA LYS A 380 15.05 -5.02 10.25
C LYS A 380 13.55 -4.74 10.27
N TRP A 381 13.01 -4.03 9.28
CA TRP A 381 11.61 -3.59 9.29
C TRP A 381 10.62 -4.72 9.52
N SER A 382 10.78 -5.86 8.85
CA SER A 382 9.87 -7.00 9.02
C SER A 382 9.76 -7.45 10.48
N TYR A 383 10.89 -7.54 11.19
CA TYR A 383 10.91 -7.88 12.62
C TYR A 383 10.27 -6.76 13.46
N ILE A 384 10.64 -5.51 13.22
CA ILE A 384 10.13 -4.36 13.96
C ILE A 384 8.62 -4.23 13.78
N SER A 385 8.09 -4.39 12.57
CA SER A 385 6.66 -4.26 12.30
C SER A 385 5.84 -5.36 12.96
N ASP A 386 6.36 -6.58 13.03
CA ASP A 386 5.70 -7.69 13.72
C ASP A 386 5.61 -7.42 15.24
N GLU A 387 6.70 -6.98 15.87
CA GLU A 387 6.74 -6.63 17.29
C GLU A 387 5.82 -5.44 17.62
N LEU A 388 5.83 -4.40 16.77
CA LEU A 388 4.95 -3.26 16.93
C LEU A 388 3.48 -3.65 16.79
N SER A 389 3.13 -4.50 15.83
CA SER A 389 1.75 -4.95 15.63
C SER A 389 1.22 -5.72 16.83
N LEU A 390 2.05 -6.57 17.45
CA LEU A 390 1.70 -7.27 18.69
C LEU A 390 1.53 -6.29 19.87
N SER A 391 2.45 -5.35 19.99
CA SER A 391 2.42 -4.33 21.06
C SER A 391 1.20 -3.40 20.95
N PHE A 392 0.83 -3.03 19.72
CA PHE A 392 -0.39 -2.23 19.52
C PHE A 392 -1.66 -3.02 19.89
N GLU A 393 -1.68 -4.33 19.61
CA GLU A 393 -2.79 -5.17 20.07
C GLU A 393 -2.87 -5.19 21.61
N GLU A 394 -1.76 -5.23 22.34
CA GLU A 394 -1.74 -5.16 23.80
C GLU A 394 -2.27 -3.80 24.32
N ILE A 395 -1.85 -2.71 23.68
CA ILE A 395 -2.28 -1.34 24.05
C ILE A 395 -3.78 -1.14 23.77
N PHE A 396 -4.29 -1.60 22.62
CA PHE A 396 -5.62 -1.28 22.13
C PHE A 396 -6.67 -2.36 22.36
N ASN A 397 -6.29 -3.56 22.82
CA ASN A 397 -7.25 -4.62 23.10
C ASN A 397 -8.14 -4.23 24.30
N PRO A 398 -9.47 -4.13 24.12
CA PRO A 398 -10.38 -3.67 25.17
C PRO A 398 -10.39 -4.55 26.44
N ASN A 399 -9.85 -5.77 26.37
CA ASN A 399 -9.78 -6.68 27.50
C ASN A 399 -8.50 -6.54 28.32
N THR A 400 -7.44 -5.97 27.75
CA THR A 400 -6.14 -5.78 28.40
C THR A 400 -5.86 -4.31 28.67
N LEU A 401 -5.85 -3.47 27.64
CA LEU A 401 -5.53 -2.04 27.68
C LEU A 401 -4.25 -1.79 28.50
N GLU A 402 -3.17 -2.50 28.13
CA GLU A 402 -1.87 -2.36 28.80
C GLU A 402 -1.36 -0.91 28.71
N ASP A 403 -0.59 -0.52 29.71
CA ASP A 403 -0.02 0.84 29.76
C ASP A 403 0.93 1.10 28.60
N PRO A 404 0.68 2.12 27.74
CA PRO A 404 1.50 2.36 26.55
C PRO A 404 2.99 2.54 26.87
N GLN A 405 3.36 3.26 27.93
CA GLN A 405 4.77 3.43 28.29
C GLN A 405 5.45 2.08 28.57
N THR A 406 4.78 1.22 29.35
CA THR A 406 5.32 -0.10 29.72
C THR A 406 5.53 -0.97 28.47
N VAL A 407 4.56 -1.01 27.55
CA VAL A 407 4.64 -1.81 26.31
C VAL A 407 5.73 -1.29 25.39
N LEU A 408 5.78 0.02 25.16
CA LEU A 408 6.78 0.62 24.26
C LEU A 408 8.20 0.53 24.81
N ASP A 409 8.39 0.65 26.13
CA ASP A 409 9.70 0.41 26.78
C ASP A 409 10.15 -1.04 26.63
N ALA A 410 9.23 -2.01 26.67
CA ALA A 410 9.55 -3.42 26.44
C ALA A 410 10.05 -3.65 25.01
N VAL A 411 9.39 -3.10 23.98
CA VAL A 411 9.85 -3.20 22.59
C VAL A 411 11.24 -2.61 22.42
N VAL A 412 11.48 -1.45 23.00
CA VAL A 412 12.80 -0.78 22.92
C VAL A 412 13.89 -1.61 23.61
N ALA A 413 13.57 -2.31 24.72
CA ALA A 413 14.54 -3.12 25.47
C ALA A 413 14.96 -4.41 24.75
N GLU A 414 14.20 -4.88 23.75
CA GLU A 414 14.51 -6.07 22.96
C GLU A 414 15.42 -5.80 21.75
N GLN A 415 15.74 -4.53 21.45
CA GLN A 415 16.64 -4.08 20.38
C GLN A 415 18.08 -3.85 20.84
#